data_624166a6c326a37ab1c1c1350a3cb082
#
_entry.id   624166a6c326a37ab1c1c1350a3cb082
#
_cell.length_a   1.000
_cell.length_b   1.000
_cell.length_c   1.000
_cell.angle_alpha   90.00
_cell.angle_beta   90.00
_cell.angle_gamma   90.00
#
_symmetry.space_group_name_H-M   'P 1'
#
loop_
_entity.id
_entity.type
_entity.pdbx_description
1 polymer ?
#
loop_
_entity_poly.entity_id
_entity_poly.type
_entity_poly.pdbx_seq_one_letter_code
_entity_poly.pdbx_strand_id
1 'polypeptide(L)'
;HFHLTEEDCKLRTKSGSTNQLDDRLGWSRQWLRRALFIEIPQRGIYKITKRGVEYLQNHTDLRQTDLMEYPEFAEYATTSTGTSKKATAKIIEESKQTQTPTEQLENAYQSIIKDLAADLLQKVLEQSAQFFEHLVLDLLLKMGYGGSLSDAGLVTKYSHDDGIDGIIKEDKLGLDR
;
A
#
# COMPACT_ATOMS: atom_id res chain seq x y z
N HIS A 1 -23.16 -9.83 16.72
CA HIS A 1 -23.39 -8.51 16.14
C HIS A 1 -22.69 -8.35 14.80
N PHE A 2 -21.44 -8.76 14.71
CA PHE A 2 -20.72 -8.81 13.44
C PHE A 2 -20.70 -10.27 13.01
N HIS A 3 -21.35 -10.60 11.90
CA HIS A 3 -21.34 -11.95 11.33
C HIS A 3 -20.02 -12.17 10.55
N LEU A 4 -18.90 -12.13 11.29
CA LEU A 4 -17.58 -12.34 10.73
C LEU A 4 -17.38 -13.82 10.40
N THR A 5 -16.92 -14.10 9.20
CA THR A 5 -16.52 -15.43 8.77
C THR A 5 -15.08 -15.72 9.20
N GLU A 6 -14.66 -16.98 9.13
CA GLU A 6 -13.25 -17.33 9.36
C GLU A 6 -12.32 -16.69 8.31
N GLU A 7 -12.82 -16.47 7.11
CA GLU A 7 -12.08 -15.81 6.04
C GLU A 7 -11.85 -14.34 6.36
N ASP A 8 -12.88 -13.62 6.86
CA ASP A 8 -12.76 -12.23 7.29
C ASP A 8 -11.70 -12.07 8.40
N CYS A 9 -11.63 -13.03 9.32
CA CYS A 9 -10.63 -13.03 10.39
C CYS A 9 -9.20 -13.33 9.90
N LYS A 10 -9.03 -13.92 8.71
CA LYS A 10 -7.71 -14.24 8.13
C LYS A 10 -7.22 -13.19 7.13
N LEU A 11 -8.08 -12.25 6.72
CA LEU A 11 -7.71 -11.18 5.79
C LEU A 11 -6.55 -10.36 6.35
N ARG A 12 -5.55 -10.14 5.50
CA ARG A 12 -4.40 -9.29 5.81
C ARG A 12 -4.50 -7.96 5.08
N THR A 13 -3.84 -6.95 5.61
CA THR A 13 -3.59 -5.69 4.92
C THR A 13 -2.85 -5.94 3.61
N LYS A 14 -2.90 -5.01 2.66
CA LYS A 14 -2.25 -5.16 1.33
C LYS A 14 -0.75 -5.40 1.43
N SER A 15 -0.10 -4.82 2.44
CA SER A 15 1.31 -5.07 2.75
C SER A 15 1.57 -6.47 3.34
N GLY A 16 0.52 -7.19 3.75
CA GLY A 16 0.63 -8.48 4.42
C GLY A 16 1.17 -8.43 5.86
N SER A 17 1.47 -7.23 6.38
CA SER A 17 2.13 -7.04 7.67
C SER A 17 1.23 -7.35 8.85
N THR A 18 -0.05 -6.98 8.78
CA THR A 18 -1.01 -7.11 9.88
C THR A 18 -2.32 -7.74 9.42
N ASN A 19 -3.10 -8.23 10.37
CA ASN A 19 -4.48 -8.64 10.12
C ASN A 19 -5.35 -7.40 9.92
N GLN A 20 -6.18 -7.38 8.88
CA GLN A 20 -7.01 -6.23 8.53
C GLN A 20 -8.04 -5.90 9.61
N LEU A 21 -8.63 -6.92 10.23
CA LEU A 21 -9.58 -6.73 11.33
C LEU A 21 -8.90 -6.11 12.55
N ASP A 22 -7.71 -6.60 12.92
CA ASP A 22 -6.94 -6.06 14.05
C ASP A 22 -6.54 -4.60 13.81
N ASP A 23 -6.13 -4.26 12.57
CA ASP A 23 -5.80 -2.90 12.18
C ASP A 23 -7.03 -1.98 12.33
N ARG A 24 -8.17 -2.37 11.77
CA ARG A 24 -9.42 -1.61 11.87
C ARG A 24 -9.91 -1.44 13.30
N LEU A 25 -9.85 -2.50 14.12
CA LEU A 25 -10.16 -2.42 15.54
C LEU A 25 -9.19 -1.52 16.30
N GLY A 26 -7.91 -1.56 15.96
CA GLY A 26 -6.88 -0.69 16.53
C GLY A 26 -7.19 0.79 16.28
N TRP A 27 -7.47 1.16 15.02
CA TRP A 27 -7.83 2.52 14.66
C TRP A 27 -9.16 2.96 15.25
N SER A 28 -10.20 2.11 15.23
CA SER A 28 -11.48 2.41 15.87
C SER A 28 -11.34 2.74 17.35
N ARG A 29 -10.56 1.95 18.10
CA ARG A 29 -10.25 2.22 19.52
C ARG A 29 -9.51 3.56 19.69
N GLN A 30 -8.55 3.85 18.82
CA GLN A 30 -7.80 5.10 18.84
C GLN A 30 -8.72 6.31 18.63
N TRP A 31 -9.61 6.25 17.65
CA TRP A 31 -10.56 7.31 17.34
C TRP A 31 -11.58 7.54 18.47
N LEU A 32 -12.19 6.46 18.97
CA LEU A 32 -13.12 6.53 20.09
C LEU A 32 -12.48 7.12 21.35
N ARG A 33 -11.22 6.79 21.60
CA ARG A 33 -10.45 7.39 22.70
C ARG A 33 -10.22 8.88 22.49
N ARG A 34 -9.85 9.29 21.26
CA ARG A 34 -9.62 10.70 20.92
C ARG A 34 -10.89 11.55 21.02
N ALA A 35 -12.03 10.98 20.67
CA ALA A 35 -13.33 11.61 20.85
C ALA A 35 -13.86 11.55 22.29
N LEU A 36 -13.12 10.96 23.21
CA LEU A 36 -13.51 10.75 24.62
C LEU A 36 -14.77 9.89 24.79
N PHE A 37 -15.01 8.96 23.87
CA PHE A 37 -16.11 8.00 23.98
C PHE A 37 -15.75 6.79 24.82
N ILE A 38 -14.47 6.45 24.86
CA ILE A 38 -13.90 5.40 25.71
C ILE A 38 -12.71 5.94 26.51
N GLU A 39 -12.49 5.37 27.67
CA GLU A 39 -11.31 5.58 28.50
C GLU A 39 -10.55 4.28 28.70
N ILE A 40 -9.26 4.35 29.00
CA ILE A 40 -8.40 3.19 29.24
C ILE A 40 -7.85 3.32 30.66
N PRO A 41 -8.58 2.84 31.67
CA PRO A 41 -8.15 2.93 33.07
C PRO A 41 -6.90 2.10 33.35
N GLN A 42 -6.74 0.97 32.63
CA GLN A 42 -5.57 0.12 32.70
C GLN A 42 -5.26 -0.45 31.31
N ARG A 43 -4.02 -0.89 31.10
CA ARG A 43 -3.62 -1.52 29.83
C ARG A 43 -4.52 -2.73 29.52
N GLY A 44 -5.17 -2.69 28.35
CA GLY A 44 -6.08 -3.74 27.88
C GLY A 44 -7.51 -3.63 28.38
N ILE A 45 -7.82 -2.72 29.29
CA ILE A 45 -9.18 -2.48 29.80
C ILE A 45 -9.74 -1.21 29.19
N TYR A 46 -10.87 -1.35 28.51
CA TYR A 46 -11.59 -0.26 27.86
C TYR A 46 -12.93 -0.07 28.56
N LYS A 47 -13.26 1.17 28.88
CA LYS A 47 -14.51 1.53 29.52
C LYS A 47 -15.19 2.63 28.73
N ILE A 48 -16.49 2.46 28.46
CA ILE A 48 -17.28 3.48 27.82
C ILE A 48 -17.51 4.66 28.77
N THR A 49 -17.38 5.88 28.28
CA THR A 49 -17.65 7.10 29.04
C THR A 49 -19.12 7.47 29.03
N LYS A 50 -19.50 8.46 29.84
CA LYS A 50 -20.89 9.00 29.80
C LYS A 50 -21.23 9.51 28.40
N ARG A 51 -20.32 10.25 27.75
CA ARG A 51 -20.48 10.72 26.36
C ARG A 51 -20.76 9.57 25.38
N GLY A 52 -20.01 8.49 25.48
CA GLY A 52 -20.21 7.32 24.63
C GLY A 52 -21.56 6.63 24.85
N VAL A 53 -22.03 6.57 26.12
CA VAL A 53 -23.34 6.01 26.46
C VAL A 53 -24.46 6.90 25.91
N GLU A 54 -24.40 8.20 26.10
CA GLU A 54 -25.37 9.18 25.60
C GLU A 54 -25.49 9.12 24.05
N TYR A 55 -24.35 9.00 23.38
CA TYR A 55 -24.37 8.84 21.91
C TYR A 55 -25.12 7.58 21.47
N LEU A 56 -24.82 6.44 22.09
CA LEU A 56 -25.48 5.16 21.77
C LEU A 56 -26.99 5.12 22.10
N GLN A 57 -27.45 5.95 23.00
CA GLN A 57 -28.90 6.08 23.29
C GLN A 57 -29.64 6.76 22.14
N ASN A 58 -28.98 7.64 21.42
CA ASN A 58 -29.58 8.47 20.37
C ASN A 58 -29.25 8.01 18.96
N HIS A 59 -28.24 7.14 18.79
CA HIS A 59 -27.73 6.71 17.49
C HIS A 59 -27.47 5.21 17.49
N THR A 60 -27.83 4.54 16.40
CA THR A 60 -27.58 3.09 16.21
C THR A 60 -26.21 2.81 15.61
N ASP A 61 -25.68 3.75 14.84
CA ASP A 61 -24.40 3.64 14.14
C ASP A 61 -23.48 4.78 14.53
N LEU A 62 -22.18 4.55 14.42
CA LEU A 62 -21.14 5.56 14.63
C LEU A 62 -20.15 5.51 13.48
N ARG A 63 -20.04 6.63 12.77
CA ARG A 63 -19.07 6.81 11.67
C ARG A 63 -17.96 7.75 12.09
N GLN A 64 -16.85 7.68 11.38
CA GLN A 64 -15.74 8.61 11.63
C GLN A 64 -16.15 10.08 11.43
N THR A 65 -17.09 10.35 10.52
CA THR A 65 -17.66 11.68 10.30
C THR A 65 -18.33 12.26 11.53
N ASP A 66 -19.03 11.42 12.28
CA ASP A 66 -19.77 11.84 13.45
C ASP A 66 -18.81 12.25 14.59
N LEU A 67 -17.62 11.63 14.61
CA LEU A 67 -16.57 12.00 15.55
C LEU A 67 -15.98 13.39 15.28
N MET A 68 -16.08 13.91 14.03
CA MET A 68 -15.61 15.24 13.67
C MET A 68 -16.42 16.37 14.33
N GLU A 69 -17.63 16.08 14.81
CA GLU A 69 -18.43 17.04 15.57
C GLU A 69 -17.81 17.33 16.96
N TYR A 70 -16.92 16.45 17.43
CA TYR A 70 -16.25 16.60 18.72
C TYR A 70 -14.90 17.30 18.56
N PRO A 71 -14.71 18.47 19.24
CA PRO A 71 -13.53 19.30 19.04
C PRO A 71 -12.22 18.56 19.31
N GLU A 72 -12.19 17.68 20.29
CA GLU A 72 -11.01 16.90 20.65
C GLU A 72 -10.57 15.94 19.54
N PHE A 73 -11.54 15.35 18.81
CA PHE A 73 -11.26 14.52 17.67
C PHE A 73 -10.93 15.36 16.41
N ALA A 74 -11.67 16.44 16.18
CA ALA A 74 -11.42 17.35 15.05
C ALA A 74 -10.02 17.95 15.09
N GLU A 75 -9.54 18.36 16.25
CA GLU A 75 -8.17 18.86 16.46
C GLU A 75 -7.14 17.75 16.14
N TYR A 76 -7.35 16.55 16.65
CA TYR A 76 -6.49 15.39 16.34
C TYR A 76 -6.47 15.09 14.84
N ALA A 77 -7.62 15.05 14.18
CA ALA A 77 -7.73 14.74 12.76
C ALA A 77 -7.03 15.80 11.90
N THR A 78 -7.15 17.10 12.24
CA THR A 78 -6.49 18.18 11.50
C THR A 78 -4.99 18.21 11.72
N THR A 79 -4.51 17.86 12.90
CA THR A 79 -3.08 17.82 13.23
C THR A 79 -2.39 16.61 12.57
N SER A 80 -3.10 15.47 12.52
CA SER A 80 -2.55 14.23 11.93
C SER A 80 -2.48 14.27 10.41
N THR A 81 -3.33 15.03 9.75
CA THR A 81 -3.39 15.09 8.28
C THR A 81 -2.47 16.14 7.68
N GLY A 82 -1.55 16.78 8.38
CA GLY A 82 -0.43 17.61 7.85
C GLY A 82 -0.66 18.36 6.52
N THR A 83 -1.90 18.50 6.06
CA THR A 83 -2.24 19.01 4.74
C THR A 83 -2.88 20.38 4.82
N SER A 84 -2.13 21.33 4.30
CA SER A 84 -2.57 22.66 3.91
C SER A 84 -4.00 22.67 3.37
N LYS A 85 -4.82 23.53 3.96
CA LYS A 85 -6.11 23.94 3.41
C LYS A 85 -5.90 24.47 1.99
N LYS A 86 -6.33 23.76 0.98
CA LYS A 86 -7.05 24.25 -0.20
C LYS A 86 -6.99 23.27 -1.35
N ALA A 87 -8.16 23.11 -1.94
CA ALA A 87 -8.46 22.56 -3.26
C ALA A 87 -8.57 21.04 -3.42
N THR A 88 -9.75 20.66 -3.82
CA THR A 88 -10.27 19.38 -4.30
C THR A 88 -11.06 18.52 -3.30
N ALA A 89 -11.97 19.16 -2.60
CA ALA A 89 -12.70 18.53 -1.49
C ALA A 89 -14.12 18.06 -1.82
N LYS A 90 -14.49 17.62 -3.02
CA LYS A 90 -15.92 17.27 -3.20
C LYS A 90 -16.28 15.94 -3.86
N ILE A 91 -15.33 15.18 -4.39
CA ILE A 91 -15.66 13.91 -5.07
C ILE A 91 -14.90 12.70 -4.50
N ILE A 92 -13.94 12.92 -3.60
CA ILE A 92 -13.10 11.86 -3.01
C ILE A 92 -13.51 11.54 -1.56
N GLU A 93 -14.49 12.22 -1.01
CA GLU A 93 -14.79 12.15 0.44
C GLU A 93 -15.52 10.88 0.89
N GLU A 94 -16.43 10.33 0.11
CA GLU A 94 -17.22 9.17 0.58
C GLU A 94 -16.43 7.86 0.68
N SER A 95 -15.46 7.64 -0.20
CA SER A 95 -14.64 6.41 -0.17
C SER A 95 -13.47 6.47 0.81
N LYS A 96 -13.02 7.68 1.18
CA LYS A 96 -11.93 7.85 2.17
C LYS A 96 -12.42 7.71 3.63
N GLN A 97 -13.69 7.93 3.87
CA GLN A 97 -14.26 7.93 5.23
C GLN A 97 -14.39 6.55 5.87
N THR A 98 -14.24 5.49 5.07
CA THR A 98 -14.32 4.09 5.56
C THR A 98 -12.96 3.40 5.68
N GLN A 99 -11.88 4.07 5.27
CA GLN A 99 -10.54 3.50 5.26
C GLN A 99 -9.73 3.93 6.48
N THR A 100 -8.97 2.99 7.05
CA THR A 100 -8.00 3.32 8.09
C THR A 100 -6.82 4.11 7.52
N PRO A 101 -6.07 4.86 8.34
CA PRO A 101 -4.84 5.52 7.89
C PRO A 101 -3.82 4.56 7.26
N THR A 102 -3.74 3.32 7.74
CA THR A 102 -2.89 2.27 7.15
C THR A 102 -3.37 1.93 5.74
N GLU A 103 -4.67 1.70 5.56
CA GLU A 103 -5.26 1.40 4.24
C GLU A 103 -5.07 2.57 3.26
N GLN A 104 -5.17 3.82 3.73
CA GLN A 104 -4.93 5.01 2.92
C GLN A 104 -3.47 5.09 2.45
N LEU A 105 -2.52 4.84 3.36
CA LEU A 105 -1.09 4.81 3.04
C LEU A 105 -0.77 3.73 2.00
N GLU A 106 -1.28 2.52 2.19
CA GLU A 106 -1.10 1.40 1.27
C GLU A 106 -1.68 1.70 -0.11
N ASN A 107 -2.88 2.29 -0.17
CA ASN A 107 -3.50 2.68 -1.43
C ASN A 107 -2.70 3.78 -2.15
N ALA A 108 -2.23 4.79 -1.42
CA ALA A 108 -1.39 5.84 -1.97
C ALA A 108 -0.06 5.29 -2.51
N TYR A 109 0.58 4.39 -1.77
CA TYR A 109 1.79 3.71 -2.20
C TYR A 109 1.57 2.91 -3.50
N GLN A 110 0.50 2.12 -3.55
CA GLN A 110 0.15 1.33 -4.75
C GLN A 110 -0.13 2.22 -5.97
N SER A 111 -0.77 3.38 -5.75
CA SER A 111 -0.99 4.35 -6.84
C SER A 111 0.35 4.85 -7.39
N ILE A 112 1.26 5.28 -6.51
CA ILE A 112 2.59 5.77 -6.90
C ILE A 112 3.37 4.70 -7.68
N ILE A 113 3.37 3.46 -7.20
CA ILE A 113 4.06 2.35 -7.89
C ILE A 113 3.45 2.08 -9.27
N LYS A 114 2.12 2.13 -9.38
CA LYS A 114 1.43 1.94 -10.66
C LYS A 114 1.77 3.06 -11.66
N ASP A 115 1.74 4.30 -11.20
CA ASP A 115 2.07 5.46 -12.04
C ASP A 115 3.54 5.40 -12.49
N LEU A 116 4.46 5.08 -11.56
CA LEU A 116 5.88 4.89 -11.86
C LEU A 116 6.10 3.76 -12.88
N ALA A 117 5.39 2.63 -12.73
CA ALA A 117 5.49 1.52 -13.67
C ALA A 117 5.03 1.90 -15.07
N ALA A 118 3.95 2.69 -15.18
CA ALA A 118 3.46 3.21 -16.45
C ALA A 118 4.46 4.17 -17.10
N ASP A 119 5.03 5.09 -16.32
CA ASP A 119 6.05 6.04 -16.79
C ASP A 119 7.31 5.32 -17.26
N LEU A 120 7.76 4.31 -16.50
CA LEU A 120 8.93 3.52 -16.88
C LEU A 120 8.68 2.74 -18.18
N LEU A 121 7.51 2.10 -18.30
CA LEU A 121 7.13 1.38 -19.51
C LEU A 121 7.11 2.31 -20.73
N GLN A 122 6.52 3.49 -20.60
CA GLN A 122 6.50 4.48 -21.66
C GLN A 122 7.91 4.88 -22.07
N LYS A 123 8.78 5.19 -21.10
CA LYS A 123 10.19 5.54 -21.38
C LYS A 123 10.95 4.42 -22.08
N VAL A 124 10.69 3.17 -21.74
CA VAL A 124 11.31 2.01 -22.43
C VAL A 124 10.81 1.92 -23.88
N LEU A 125 9.50 2.13 -24.11
CA LEU A 125 8.90 2.08 -25.45
C LEU A 125 9.39 3.21 -26.37
N GLU A 126 9.81 4.34 -25.82
CA GLU A 126 10.39 5.48 -26.54
C GLU A 126 11.85 5.25 -26.95
N GLN A 127 12.52 4.21 -26.44
CA GLN A 127 13.91 3.92 -26.71
C GLN A 127 14.08 3.10 -28.01
N SER A 128 15.35 2.98 -28.46
CA SER A 128 15.71 2.15 -29.59
C SER A 128 15.56 0.65 -29.29
N ALA A 129 15.37 -0.17 -30.32
CA ALA A 129 15.37 -1.62 -30.19
C ALA A 129 16.65 -2.11 -29.50
N GLN A 130 17.80 -1.57 -29.86
CA GLN A 130 19.09 -1.90 -29.28
C GLN A 130 19.15 -1.61 -27.76
N PHE A 131 18.56 -0.51 -27.32
CA PHE A 131 18.43 -0.23 -25.88
C PHE A 131 17.59 -1.30 -25.18
N PHE A 132 16.50 -1.74 -25.81
CA PHE A 132 15.62 -2.77 -25.25
C PHE A 132 16.34 -4.12 -25.12
N GLU A 133 17.12 -4.53 -26.11
CA GLU A 133 17.96 -5.73 -26.09
C GLU A 133 18.92 -5.71 -24.90
N HIS A 134 19.66 -4.60 -24.72
CA HIS A 134 20.54 -4.41 -23.57
C HIS A 134 19.79 -4.43 -22.24
N LEU A 135 18.66 -3.75 -22.17
CA LEU A 135 17.84 -3.68 -20.94
C LEU A 135 17.37 -5.07 -20.50
N VAL A 136 16.92 -5.89 -21.45
CA VAL A 136 16.45 -7.26 -21.16
C VAL A 136 17.59 -8.12 -20.64
N LEU A 137 18.76 -8.06 -21.27
CA LEU A 137 19.95 -8.78 -20.81
C LEU A 137 20.39 -8.35 -19.41
N ASP A 138 20.50 -7.04 -19.17
CA ASP A 138 20.86 -6.50 -17.86
C ASP A 138 19.87 -6.90 -16.77
N LEU A 139 18.58 -6.91 -17.09
CA LEU A 139 17.52 -7.35 -16.17
C LEU A 139 17.70 -8.82 -15.79
N LEU A 140 17.86 -9.69 -16.78
CA LEU A 140 18.05 -11.12 -16.57
C LEU A 140 19.33 -11.43 -15.77
N LEU A 141 20.44 -10.75 -16.06
CA LEU A 141 21.68 -10.87 -15.28
C LEU A 141 21.51 -10.43 -13.83
N LYS A 142 20.78 -9.31 -13.58
CA LYS A 142 20.48 -8.85 -12.22
C LYS A 142 19.50 -9.74 -11.48
N MET A 143 18.64 -10.46 -12.17
CA MET A 143 17.78 -11.50 -11.60
C MET A 143 18.55 -12.79 -11.25
N GLY A 144 19.85 -12.87 -11.62
CA GLY A 144 20.73 -14.00 -11.30
C GLY A 144 20.84 -15.07 -12.37
N TYR A 145 20.29 -14.83 -13.56
CA TYR A 145 20.55 -15.68 -14.71
C TYR A 145 21.99 -15.45 -15.21
N GLY A 146 22.65 -16.48 -15.74
CA GLY A 146 23.93 -16.36 -16.44
C GLY A 146 25.18 -16.48 -15.58
N GLY A 147 25.11 -16.80 -14.28
CA GLY A 147 26.29 -17.07 -13.45
C GLY A 147 27.06 -15.82 -13.01
N SER A 148 28.40 -15.78 -13.18
CA SER A 148 29.21 -14.63 -12.76
C SER A 148 29.14 -13.47 -13.77
N LEU A 149 29.06 -12.24 -13.24
CA LEU A 149 28.87 -10.98 -14.01
C LEU A 149 29.93 -10.72 -15.12
N SER A 150 31.10 -11.35 -15.05
CA SER A 150 32.18 -11.11 -16.02
C SER A 150 32.04 -11.88 -17.35
N ASP A 151 31.14 -12.88 -17.41
CA ASP A 151 31.06 -13.80 -18.56
C ASP A 151 29.63 -14.22 -18.90
N ALA A 152 28.66 -13.61 -18.27
CA ALA A 152 27.31 -14.11 -18.16
C ALA A 152 26.41 -13.76 -19.36
N GLY A 153 26.67 -12.70 -20.06
CA GLY A 153 25.83 -12.24 -21.16
C GLY A 153 26.62 -11.51 -22.22
N LEU A 154 26.34 -11.82 -23.47
CA LEU A 154 26.89 -11.15 -24.64
C LEU A 154 25.72 -10.59 -25.45
N VAL A 155 25.73 -9.27 -25.69
CA VAL A 155 24.88 -8.67 -26.73
C VAL A 155 25.52 -9.00 -28.09
N THR A 156 24.73 -9.53 -28.98
CA THR A 156 25.21 -9.87 -30.34
C THR A 156 25.41 -8.60 -31.16
N LYS A 157 26.21 -8.71 -32.23
CA LYS A 157 26.47 -7.58 -33.13
C LYS A 157 25.26 -7.26 -33.99
N TYR A 158 25.04 -5.98 -34.28
CA TYR A 158 23.88 -5.42 -34.97
C TYR A 158 23.59 -5.93 -36.40
N SER A 159 24.35 -6.82 -36.96
CA SER A 159 24.11 -7.30 -38.33
C SER A 159 24.53 -8.76 -38.57
N HIS A 160 23.60 -9.52 -39.15
CA HIS A 160 23.82 -10.92 -39.58
C HIS A 160 24.02 -11.91 -38.41
N ASP A 161 23.15 -11.84 -37.40
CA ASP A 161 23.16 -12.72 -36.23
C ASP A 161 21.96 -13.68 -36.17
N ASP A 162 21.30 -13.89 -37.30
CA ASP A 162 20.13 -14.79 -37.44
C ASP A 162 18.96 -14.42 -36.50
N GLY A 163 18.89 -13.16 -36.03
CA GLY A 163 17.82 -12.68 -35.13
C GLY A 163 18.05 -13.04 -33.66
N ILE A 164 19.31 -13.27 -33.26
CA ILE A 164 19.69 -13.51 -31.86
C ILE A 164 20.13 -12.18 -31.23
N ASP A 165 19.32 -11.64 -30.33
CA ASP A 165 19.57 -10.34 -29.70
C ASP A 165 20.56 -10.43 -28.54
N GLY A 166 20.70 -11.61 -27.93
CA GLY A 166 21.68 -11.85 -26.85
C GLY A 166 21.72 -13.31 -26.42
N ILE A 167 22.80 -13.66 -25.75
CA ILE A 167 23.03 -15.01 -25.24
C ILE A 167 23.34 -14.93 -23.76
N ILE A 168 22.63 -15.71 -22.93
CA ILE A 168 22.86 -15.87 -21.50
C ILE A 168 23.19 -17.32 -21.21
N LYS A 169 24.28 -17.58 -20.48
CA LYS A 169 24.60 -18.92 -20.00
C LYS A 169 23.64 -19.33 -18.89
N GLU A 170 23.02 -20.50 -19.02
CA GLU A 170 22.01 -20.97 -18.08
C GLU A 170 22.59 -21.40 -16.73
N ASP A 171 23.78 -21.90 -16.74
CA ASP A 171 24.46 -22.47 -15.57
C ASP A 171 25.54 -21.54 -15.00
N LYS A 172 25.58 -21.46 -13.65
CA LYS A 172 26.56 -20.66 -12.89
C LYS A 172 28.00 -21.13 -13.07
N LEU A 173 28.21 -22.35 -13.47
CA LEU A 173 29.54 -22.97 -13.65
C LEU A 173 29.96 -23.04 -15.12
N GLY A 174 29.04 -22.77 -16.07
CA GLY A 174 29.31 -22.81 -17.52
C GLY A 174 29.63 -24.21 -18.01
N LEU A 175 29.09 -25.24 -17.38
CA LEU A 175 29.37 -26.65 -17.71
C LEU A 175 28.41 -27.21 -18.77
N ASP A 176 27.23 -26.60 -18.94
CA ASP A 176 26.34 -26.93 -20.01
C ASP A 176 26.80 -26.28 -21.32
N ARG A 177 27.02 -27.11 -22.32
CA ARG A 177 27.40 -26.71 -23.68
C ARG A 177 26.24 -26.86 -24.65
#